data_e803702e3178377c3e817bef4a10eeb2
#
_entry.id   e803702e3178377c3e817bef4a10eeb2
#
_cell.length_a   1.000
_cell.length_b   1.000
_cell.length_c   1.000
_cell.angle_alpha   90.00
_cell.angle_beta   90.00
_cell.angle_gamma   90.00
#
_symmetry.space_group_name_H-M   'P 1'
#
loop_
_entity.id
_entity.type
_entity.pdbx_description
1 polymer ?
#
loop_
_entity_poly.entity_id
_entity_poly.type
_entity_poly.pdbx_seq_one_letter_code
_entity_poly.pdbx_strand_id
1 'polypeptide(L)'
;MSEIHSKPIAQRIDWLFNLARRHGETFRSPEAWLARERYLAEHPTAIAVLKCMDGRINIPVATNTPTGILMPFRNLGGIFDLGWPHLGEVLAHHVLRMTSAGRRVLFLITYHWSKGNPQRGCAGFQYDTAAAIAHTREIRQQIEQIFGSGHGTVYPLVCGFETDEDALSIHGTDGTVLDLAKLSASEASTLEPRLTTLLPDMPTQMRADLLPLLHGNLEHIAQVREQTSRHERLLDVEHREWVICIGRGFDFLHTPNLALIIGPYSPDLADPLQKAASIIESNMAAGRIPDDGFLLLASVPYDEIGVDRARAEMKANFLSRFSANV
;
A
#
# COMPACT_ATOMS: atom_id res chain seq x y z
N MET A 1 -9.82 -15.85 10.27
CA MET A 1 -8.42 -15.41 10.17
C MET A 1 -7.81 -15.02 11.54
N SER A 2 -8.59 -14.54 12.49
CA SER A 2 -8.09 -14.16 13.83
C SER A 2 -7.35 -15.28 14.57
N GLU A 3 -7.65 -16.53 14.33
CA GLU A 3 -7.01 -17.66 15.01
C GLU A 3 -5.54 -17.90 14.64
N ILE A 4 -5.08 -17.46 13.46
CA ILE A 4 -3.70 -17.73 13.03
C ILE A 4 -2.68 -16.98 13.88
N HIS A 5 -2.98 -15.76 14.31
CA HIS A 5 -2.08 -14.94 15.09
C HIS A 5 -1.77 -15.53 16.48
N SER A 6 -2.64 -16.39 17.02
CA SER A 6 -2.44 -17.05 18.31
C SER A 6 -1.76 -18.44 18.22
N LYS A 7 -1.48 -18.93 17.01
CA LYS A 7 -0.83 -20.24 16.85
C LYS A 7 0.68 -20.14 17.06
N PRO A 8 1.35 -21.24 17.46
CA PRO A 8 2.81 -21.30 17.51
C PRO A 8 3.46 -20.92 16.18
N ILE A 9 4.68 -20.35 16.22
CA ILE A 9 5.38 -19.83 15.04
C ILE A 9 5.51 -20.85 13.91
N ALA A 10 5.79 -22.11 14.21
CA ALA A 10 5.88 -23.15 13.20
C ALA A 10 4.57 -23.32 12.41
N GLN A 11 3.41 -23.29 13.08
CA GLN A 11 2.11 -23.39 12.44
C GLN A 11 1.78 -22.12 11.63
N ARG A 12 2.19 -20.95 12.13
CA ARG A 12 2.06 -19.67 11.41
C ARG A 12 2.86 -19.68 10.11
N ILE A 13 4.09 -20.20 10.15
CA ILE A 13 4.96 -20.33 8.97
C ILE A 13 4.33 -21.29 7.94
N ASP A 14 3.90 -22.47 8.36
CA ASP A 14 3.25 -23.44 7.46
C ASP A 14 1.99 -22.85 6.81
N TRP A 15 1.19 -22.14 7.59
CA TRP A 15 -0.01 -21.46 7.10
C TRP A 15 0.35 -20.39 6.05
N LEU A 16 1.41 -19.59 6.30
CA LEU A 16 1.86 -18.54 5.38
C LEU A 16 2.35 -19.12 4.05
N PHE A 17 3.14 -20.19 4.06
CA PHE A 17 3.58 -20.85 2.83
C PHE A 17 2.40 -21.45 2.04
N ASN A 18 1.39 -21.98 2.73
CA ASN A 18 0.16 -22.43 2.09
C ASN A 18 -0.63 -21.26 1.49
N LEU A 19 -0.69 -20.12 2.18
CA LEU A 19 -1.29 -18.88 1.65
C LEU A 19 -0.56 -18.42 0.39
N ALA A 20 0.77 -18.35 0.42
CA ALA A 20 1.60 -17.96 -0.72
C ALA A 20 1.39 -18.85 -1.95
N ARG A 21 1.31 -20.18 -1.73
CA ARG A 21 1.05 -21.15 -2.81
C ARG A 21 -0.32 -20.90 -3.45
N ARG A 22 -1.37 -20.84 -2.64
CA ARG A 22 -2.74 -20.58 -3.13
C ARG A 22 -2.83 -19.24 -3.85
N HIS A 23 -2.21 -18.19 -3.29
CA HIS A 23 -2.16 -16.89 -3.95
C HIS A 23 -1.48 -17.00 -5.32
N GLY A 24 -0.32 -17.66 -5.41
CA GLY A 24 0.40 -17.86 -6.66
C GLY A 24 -0.41 -18.65 -7.71
N GLU A 25 -1.16 -19.65 -7.29
CA GLU A 25 -2.07 -20.41 -8.16
C GLU A 25 -3.22 -19.53 -8.66
N THR A 26 -3.91 -18.84 -7.75
CA THR A 26 -5.01 -17.93 -8.09
C THR A 26 -4.53 -16.79 -8.99
N PHE A 27 -3.40 -16.14 -8.66
CA PHE A 27 -2.88 -15.02 -9.43
C PHE A 27 -2.53 -15.38 -10.88
N ARG A 28 -2.06 -16.63 -11.10
CA ARG A 28 -1.69 -17.15 -12.42
C ARG A 28 -2.84 -17.83 -13.15
N SER A 29 -4.01 -17.96 -12.53
CA SER A 29 -5.15 -18.57 -13.21
C SER A 29 -5.55 -17.76 -14.44
N PRO A 30 -6.08 -18.42 -15.50
CA PRO A 30 -6.56 -17.74 -16.70
C PRO A 30 -7.61 -16.67 -16.39
N GLU A 31 -8.48 -16.94 -15.41
CA GLU A 31 -9.56 -16.04 -15.00
C GLU A 31 -9.00 -14.76 -14.37
N ALA A 32 -8.03 -14.90 -13.46
CA ALA A 32 -7.39 -13.74 -12.81
C ALA A 32 -6.54 -12.94 -13.80
N TRP A 33 -5.87 -13.61 -14.72
CA TRP A 33 -5.12 -12.95 -15.80
C TRP A 33 -6.07 -12.15 -16.70
N LEU A 34 -7.16 -12.77 -17.18
CA LEU A 34 -8.15 -12.12 -18.05
C LEU A 34 -8.83 -10.93 -17.35
N ALA A 35 -9.13 -11.06 -16.04
CA ALA A 35 -9.70 -9.97 -15.26
C ALA A 35 -8.77 -8.76 -15.20
N ARG A 36 -7.45 -8.97 -15.03
CA ARG A 36 -6.46 -7.88 -15.06
C ARG A 36 -6.34 -7.24 -16.44
N GLU A 37 -6.24 -8.04 -17.51
CA GLU A 37 -6.16 -7.52 -18.88
C GLU A 37 -7.39 -6.69 -19.25
N ARG A 38 -8.57 -7.17 -18.87
CA ARG A 38 -9.82 -6.43 -19.06
C ARG A 38 -9.81 -5.12 -18.27
N TYR A 39 -9.43 -5.16 -17.00
CA TYR A 39 -9.34 -3.95 -16.17
C TYR A 39 -8.37 -2.92 -16.79
N LEU A 40 -7.20 -3.36 -17.25
CA LEU A 40 -6.19 -2.49 -17.86
C LEU A 40 -6.61 -1.94 -19.22
N ALA A 41 -7.43 -2.68 -19.98
CA ALA A 41 -7.99 -2.19 -21.24
C ALA A 41 -9.08 -1.12 -21.02
N GLU A 42 -9.89 -1.27 -19.97
CA GLU A 42 -10.92 -0.31 -19.58
C GLU A 42 -10.34 0.91 -18.85
N HIS A 43 -9.24 0.70 -18.08
CA HIS A 43 -8.60 1.70 -17.22
C HIS A 43 -7.09 1.75 -17.47
N PRO A 44 -6.65 2.43 -18.55
CA PRO A 44 -5.26 2.40 -19.01
C PRO A 44 -4.26 3.14 -18.12
N THR A 45 -4.70 3.96 -17.15
CA THR A 45 -3.78 4.66 -16.25
C THR A 45 -3.08 3.66 -15.32
N ALA A 46 -1.75 3.72 -15.27
CA ALA A 46 -0.97 2.95 -14.30
C ALA A 46 -1.03 3.65 -12.94
N ILE A 47 -1.37 2.90 -11.88
CA ILE A 47 -1.51 3.47 -10.54
C ILE A 47 -0.40 2.93 -9.65
N ALA A 48 0.46 3.84 -9.19
CA ALA A 48 1.49 3.57 -8.21
C ALA A 48 1.09 4.17 -6.85
N VAL A 49 1.32 3.44 -5.77
CA VAL A 49 0.90 3.86 -4.43
C VAL A 49 2.11 3.97 -3.52
N LEU A 50 2.42 5.18 -3.06
CA LEU A 50 3.43 5.42 -2.03
C LEU A 50 2.73 5.38 -0.67
N LYS A 51 3.08 4.42 0.18
CA LYS A 51 2.36 4.18 1.45
C LYS A 51 3.24 3.68 2.58
N CYS A 52 2.69 3.70 3.80
CA CYS A 52 3.34 3.15 4.97
C CYS A 52 3.55 1.63 4.84
N MET A 53 4.55 1.12 5.57
CA MET A 53 4.81 -0.32 5.74
C MET A 53 3.73 -1.06 6.55
N ASP A 54 2.84 -0.33 7.21
CA ASP A 54 1.75 -0.82 8.06
C ASP A 54 0.88 -1.83 7.31
N GLY A 55 0.70 -3.02 7.90
CA GLY A 55 -0.06 -4.12 7.32
C GLY A 55 -1.56 -3.88 7.22
N ARG A 56 -2.09 -2.87 7.90
CA ARG A 56 -3.52 -2.50 7.84
C ARG A 56 -3.86 -1.70 6.58
N ILE A 57 -2.86 -1.07 5.94
CA ILE A 57 -3.10 -0.24 4.75
C ILE A 57 -3.11 -1.11 3.50
N ASN A 58 -4.28 -1.58 3.16
CA ASN A 58 -4.51 -2.46 2.01
C ASN A 58 -5.39 -1.78 0.96
N ILE A 59 -4.79 -0.87 0.17
CA ILE A 59 -5.52 -0.11 -0.84
C ILE A 59 -6.25 -1.02 -1.86
N PRO A 60 -5.65 -2.10 -2.40
CA PRO A 60 -6.37 -2.99 -3.32
C PRO A 60 -7.64 -3.58 -2.71
N VAL A 61 -7.61 -4.01 -1.46
CA VAL A 61 -8.80 -4.54 -0.76
C VAL A 61 -9.80 -3.42 -0.49
N ALA A 62 -9.32 -2.30 0.07
CA ALA A 62 -10.17 -1.15 0.39
C ALA A 62 -10.87 -0.53 -0.84
N THR A 63 -10.38 -0.79 -2.04
CA THR A 63 -10.92 -0.26 -3.30
C THR A 63 -11.52 -1.33 -4.21
N ASN A 64 -11.65 -2.58 -3.74
CA ASN A 64 -12.08 -3.72 -4.56
C ASN A 64 -11.30 -3.86 -5.90
N THR A 65 -10.04 -3.41 -5.91
CA THR A 65 -9.21 -3.44 -7.12
C THR A 65 -8.59 -4.83 -7.30
N PRO A 66 -8.61 -5.42 -8.50
CA PRO A 66 -7.98 -6.71 -8.74
C PRO A 66 -6.49 -6.73 -8.36
N THR A 67 -6.05 -7.83 -7.75
CA THR A 67 -4.65 -8.00 -7.33
C THR A 67 -3.68 -7.86 -8.51
N GLY A 68 -2.65 -7.05 -8.34
CA GLY A 68 -1.63 -6.80 -9.36
C GLY A 68 -1.88 -5.56 -10.24
N ILE A 69 -3.00 -4.85 -10.06
CA ILE A 69 -3.27 -3.59 -10.77
C ILE A 69 -2.49 -2.43 -10.13
N LEU A 70 -2.52 -2.31 -8.82
CA LEU A 70 -1.82 -1.25 -8.09
C LEU A 70 -0.37 -1.64 -7.83
N MET A 71 0.56 -0.72 -8.06
CA MET A 71 1.99 -0.89 -7.79
C MET A 71 2.38 -0.25 -6.46
N PRO A 72 2.54 -1.00 -5.36
CA PRO A 72 2.84 -0.42 -4.07
C PRO A 72 4.34 -0.15 -3.88
N PHE A 73 4.65 1.03 -3.34
CA PHE A 73 5.93 1.41 -2.75
C PHE A 73 5.69 1.61 -1.26
N ARG A 74 6.47 0.96 -0.42
CA ARG A 74 6.25 0.95 1.03
C ARG A 74 7.49 1.35 1.79
N ASN A 75 7.33 2.19 2.80
CA ASN A 75 8.37 2.53 3.77
C ASN A 75 7.74 2.92 5.11
N LEU A 76 8.55 3.02 6.15
CA LEU A 76 8.12 3.54 7.46
C LEU A 76 7.43 4.90 7.28
N GLY A 77 6.22 5.03 7.81
CA GLY A 77 5.44 6.27 7.71
C GLY A 77 4.95 6.64 6.32
N GLY A 78 5.31 5.88 5.27
CA GLY A 78 5.19 6.38 3.90
C GLY A 78 6.17 7.52 3.62
N ILE A 79 7.26 7.59 4.40
CA ILE A 79 8.33 8.57 4.23
C ILE A 79 9.14 8.17 3.01
N PHE A 80 9.19 9.06 2.03
CA PHE A 80 9.95 8.91 0.81
C PHE A 80 10.63 10.25 0.48
N ASP A 81 11.78 10.16 -0.18
CA ASP A 81 12.45 11.31 -0.78
C ASP A 81 12.95 10.87 -2.16
N LEU A 82 12.49 11.54 -3.23
CA LEU A 82 12.90 11.20 -4.59
C LEU A 82 14.36 11.53 -4.87
N GLY A 83 15.01 12.28 -3.99
CA GLY A 83 16.47 12.47 -3.97
C GLY A 83 17.25 11.25 -3.48
N TRP A 84 16.59 10.24 -2.88
CA TRP A 84 17.29 9.00 -2.53
C TRP A 84 17.73 8.26 -3.81
N PRO A 85 19.01 7.89 -3.91
CA PRO A 85 19.57 7.37 -5.16
C PRO A 85 18.78 6.21 -5.77
N HIS A 86 18.32 5.27 -4.93
CA HIS A 86 17.61 4.10 -5.41
C HIS A 86 16.13 4.37 -5.70
N LEU A 87 15.44 5.16 -4.88
CA LEU A 87 14.01 5.44 -5.07
C LEU A 87 13.77 6.25 -6.35
N GLY A 88 14.52 7.34 -6.55
CA GLY A 88 14.37 8.19 -7.72
C GLY A 88 14.53 7.40 -9.03
N GLU A 89 15.56 6.54 -9.11
CA GLU A 89 15.78 5.67 -10.26
C GLU A 89 14.63 4.68 -10.50
N VAL A 90 14.15 4.02 -9.43
CA VAL A 90 13.05 3.04 -9.53
C VAL A 90 11.76 3.70 -9.99
N LEU A 91 11.43 4.88 -9.46
CA LEU A 91 10.24 5.63 -9.88
C LEU A 91 10.36 6.14 -11.31
N ALA A 92 11.52 6.71 -11.69
CA ALA A 92 11.77 7.17 -13.05
C ALA A 92 11.67 6.02 -14.06
N HIS A 93 12.27 4.86 -13.74
CA HIS A 93 12.17 3.67 -14.58
C HIS A 93 10.73 3.16 -14.70
N HIS A 94 9.96 3.16 -13.60
CA HIS A 94 8.55 2.78 -13.63
C HIS A 94 7.75 3.70 -14.55
N VAL A 95 7.90 5.02 -14.42
CA VAL A 95 7.24 6.01 -15.27
C VAL A 95 7.62 5.79 -16.74
N LEU A 96 8.91 5.67 -17.03
CA LEU A 96 9.40 5.44 -18.40
C LEU A 96 8.79 4.18 -19.02
N ARG A 97 8.74 3.08 -18.28
CA ARG A 97 8.16 1.83 -18.76
C ARG A 97 6.66 1.97 -19.07
N MET A 98 5.91 2.66 -18.21
CA MET A 98 4.48 2.88 -18.41
C MET A 98 4.22 3.81 -19.58
N THR A 99 4.95 4.91 -19.68
CA THR A 99 4.78 5.87 -20.79
C THR A 99 5.21 5.32 -22.14
N SER A 100 6.27 4.50 -22.18
CA SER A 100 6.67 3.76 -23.40
C SER A 100 5.59 2.77 -23.85
N ALA A 101 4.74 2.29 -22.95
CA ALA A 101 3.57 1.47 -23.25
C ALA A 101 2.31 2.32 -23.57
N GLY A 102 2.45 3.64 -23.74
CA GLY A 102 1.35 4.55 -24.06
C GLY A 102 0.42 4.86 -22.86
N ARG A 103 0.83 4.53 -21.63
CA ARG A 103 0.03 4.71 -20.43
C ARG A 103 0.44 5.98 -19.65
N ARG A 104 -0.50 6.59 -18.98
CA ARG A 104 -0.24 7.63 -17.97
C ARG A 104 0.01 7.00 -16.61
N VAL A 105 0.60 7.76 -15.68
CA VAL A 105 0.91 7.30 -14.32
C VAL A 105 0.23 8.20 -13.30
N LEU A 106 -0.59 7.61 -12.44
CA LEU A 106 -1.15 8.24 -11.26
C LEU A 106 -0.39 7.76 -10.03
N PHE A 107 0.24 8.68 -9.30
CA PHE A 107 0.82 8.38 -8.01
C PHE A 107 -0.19 8.71 -6.90
N LEU A 108 -0.65 7.70 -6.16
CA LEU A 108 -1.35 7.91 -4.90
C LEU A 108 -0.33 8.02 -3.78
N ILE A 109 -0.15 9.22 -3.25
CA ILE A 109 0.78 9.51 -2.15
C ILE A 109 -0.03 9.48 -0.87
N THR A 110 0.17 8.45 -0.05
CA THR A 110 -0.76 8.20 1.06
C THR A 110 -0.16 8.51 2.41
N TYR A 111 -0.95 9.11 3.28
CA TYR A 111 -0.79 9.16 4.72
C TYR A 111 -1.94 8.38 5.38
N HIS A 112 -1.79 8.01 6.67
CA HIS A 112 -2.86 7.31 7.36
C HIS A 112 -3.03 7.77 8.80
N TRP A 113 -4.23 7.58 9.31
CA TRP A 113 -4.60 7.84 10.70
C TRP A 113 -5.70 6.89 11.15
N SER A 114 -5.96 6.87 12.46
CA SER A 114 -7.11 6.18 13.05
C SER A 114 -7.99 7.20 13.77
N LYS A 115 -9.26 7.23 13.46
CA LYS A 115 -10.22 8.13 14.14
C LYS A 115 -10.59 7.63 15.54
N GLY A 116 -10.57 6.32 15.75
CA GLY A 116 -10.95 5.70 17.01
C GLY A 116 -9.86 5.77 18.08
N ASN A 117 -8.58 5.75 17.69
CA ASN A 117 -7.46 5.87 18.61
C ASN A 117 -6.21 6.45 17.91
N PRO A 118 -5.82 7.71 18.21
CA PRO A 118 -4.65 8.34 17.60
C PRO A 118 -3.36 7.51 17.71
N GLN A 119 -3.18 6.72 18.77
CA GLN A 119 -2.03 5.84 18.96
C GLN A 119 -1.98 4.66 17.96
N ARG A 120 -3.03 4.44 17.21
CA ARG A 120 -3.08 3.52 16.06
C ARG A 120 -2.80 4.22 14.72
N GLY A 121 -2.50 5.51 14.73
CA GLY A 121 -2.08 6.28 13.56
C GLY A 121 -0.66 5.93 13.11
N CYS A 122 -0.05 6.82 12.34
CA CYS A 122 1.26 6.61 11.75
C CYS A 122 2.40 6.78 12.76
N ALA A 123 3.04 5.69 13.16
CA ALA A 123 4.19 5.71 14.06
C ALA A 123 5.42 6.41 13.44
N GLY A 124 5.56 6.44 12.12
CA GLY A 124 6.64 7.15 11.43
C GLY A 124 6.62 8.67 11.61
N PHE A 125 5.44 9.22 11.92
CA PHE A 125 5.24 10.63 12.26
C PHE A 125 4.83 10.82 13.74
N GLN A 126 5.16 9.88 14.61
CA GLN A 126 4.80 9.96 16.03
C GLN A 126 3.30 10.24 16.25
N TYR A 127 2.47 9.70 15.35
CA TYR A 127 1.02 9.84 15.32
C TYR A 127 0.52 11.26 14.96
N ASP A 128 1.42 12.16 14.49
CA ASP A 128 1.06 13.49 14.00
C ASP A 128 0.57 13.40 12.54
N THR A 129 -0.75 13.47 12.38
CA THR A 129 -1.39 13.44 11.05
C THR A 129 -1.06 14.69 10.23
N ALA A 130 -0.88 15.86 10.86
CA ALA A 130 -0.56 17.09 10.15
C ALA A 130 0.85 17.02 9.53
N ALA A 131 1.83 16.51 10.29
CA ALA A 131 3.17 16.25 9.78
C ALA A 131 3.16 15.24 8.62
N ALA A 132 2.36 14.16 8.73
CA ALA A 132 2.21 13.18 7.65
C ALA A 132 1.61 13.80 6.37
N ILE A 133 0.60 14.67 6.49
CA ILE A 133 0.00 15.39 5.36
C ILE A 133 1.03 16.35 4.74
N ALA A 134 1.78 17.09 5.56
CA ALA A 134 2.82 18.00 5.07
C ALA A 134 3.84 17.25 4.23
N HIS A 135 4.33 16.11 4.72
CA HIS A 135 5.28 15.27 3.99
C HIS A 135 4.72 14.73 2.66
N THR A 136 3.45 14.30 2.62
CA THR A 136 2.86 13.85 1.34
C THR A 136 2.79 14.98 0.30
N ARG A 137 2.62 16.23 0.74
CA ARG A 137 2.68 17.41 -0.15
C ARG A 137 4.09 17.68 -0.65
N GLU A 138 5.11 17.46 0.18
CA GLU A 138 6.52 17.55 -0.25
C GLU A 138 6.84 16.51 -1.31
N ILE A 139 6.41 15.26 -1.13
CA ILE A 139 6.58 14.20 -2.15
C ILE A 139 5.86 14.61 -3.45
N ARG A 140 4.64 15.15 -3.36
CA ARG A 140 3.92 15.68 -4.53
C ARG A 140 4.77 16.70 -5.28
N GLN A 141 5.34 17.68 -4.59
CA GLN A 141 6.21 18.70 -5.20
C GLN A 141 7.44 18.09 -5.85
N GLN A 142 8.09 17.12 -5.22
CA GLN A 142 9.24 16.41 -5.79
C GLN A 142 8.87 15.66 -7.09
N ILE A 143 7.71 15.00 -7.13
CA ILE A 143 7.20 14.33 -8.34
C ILE A 143 6.95 15.37 -9.45
N GLU A 144 6.32 16.49 -9.12
CA GLU A 144 6.08 17.60 -10.07
C GLU A 144 7.39 18.22 -10.59
N GLN A 145 8.42 18.32 -9.76
CA GLN A 145 9.75 18.80 -10.17
C GLN A 145 10.42 17.86 -11.16
N ILE A 146 10.29 16.54 -10.98
CA ILE A 146 10.94 15.54 -11.84
C ILE A 146 10.15 15.31 -13.14
N PHE A 147 8.82 15.18 -13.06
CA PHE A 147 7.99 14.76 -14.19
C PHE A 147 7.17 15.92 -14.81
N GLY A 148 7.28 17.10 -14.25
CA GLY A 148 6.60 18.32 -14.71
C GLY A 148 5.22 18.53 -14.08
N SER A 149 4.89 19.81 -13.88
CA SER A 149 3.62 20.25 -13.27
C SER A 149 2.45 20.34 -14.27
N GLY A 150 2.68 20.03 -15.54
CA GLY A 150 1.62 20.04 -16.56
C GLY A 150 0.67 18.84 -16.52
N HIS A 151 0.98 17.84 -15.69
CA HIS A 151 0.17 16.66 -15.37
C HIS A 151 -0.31 15.80 -16.55
N GLY A 152 0.16 16.05 -17.75
CA GLY A 152 -0.28 15.32 -18.96
C GLY A 152 0.07 13.83 -18.96
N THR A 153 1.17 13.46 -18.29
CA THR A 153 1.71 12.09 -18.28
C THR A 153 1.73 11.49 -16.87
N VAL A 154 2.11 12.28 -15.87
CA VAL A 154 2.21 11.88 -14.47
C VAL A 154 1.34 12.81 -13.63
N TYR A 155 0.55 12.25 -12.73
CA TYR A 155 -0.24 13.02 -11.76
C TYR A 155 0.04 12.54 -10.33
N PRO A 156 0.59 13.38 -9.46
CA PRO A 156 0.72 13.09 -8.03
C PRO A 156 -0.54 13.51 -7.27
N LEU A 157 -1.22 12.56 -6.64
CA LEU A 157 -2.44 12.77 -5.87
C LEU A 157 -2.19 12.48 -4.38
N VAL A 158 -2.40 13.46 -3.52
CA VAL A 158 -2.37 13.27 -2.07
C VAL A 158 -3.66 12.58 -1.63
N CYS A 159 -3.50 11.47 -0.91
CA CYS A 159 -4.61 10.63 -0.48
C CYS A 159 -4.46 10.25 1.00
N GLY A 160 -5.50 10.41 1.78
CA GLY A 160 -5.57 9.93 3.15
C GLY A 160 -6.16 8.52 3.22
N PHE A 161 -5.74 7.73 4.21
CA PHE A 161 -6.30 6.42 4.53
C PHE A 161 -6.66 6.35 6.00
N GLU A 162 -7.93 6.32 6.32
CA GLU A 162 -8.45 6.13 7.67
C GLU A 162 -8.54 4.63 7.98
N THR A 163 -7.80 4.16 9.00
CA THR A 163 -7.58 2.73 9.23
C THR A 163 -8.70 2.00 9.97
N ASP A 164 -9.68 2.69 10.54
CA ASP A 164 -10.78 2.04 11.26
C ASP A 164 -11.91 1.61 10.32
N GLU A 165 -12.12 2.35 9.22
CA GLU A 165 -13.11 2.02 8.19
C GLU A 165 -12.48 1.73 6.81
N ASP A 166 -11.14 1.77 6.70
CA ASP A 166 -10.38 1.70 5.43
C ASP A 166 -10.83 2.76 4.41
N ALA A 167 -11.17 3.94 4.91
CA ALA A 167 -11.76 5.00 4.11
C ALA A 167 -10.69 5.89 3.47
N LEU A 168 -10.88 6.21 2.19
CA LEU A 168 -10.04 7.14 1.45
C LEU A 168 -10.51 8.58 1.61
N SER A 169 -9.53 9.49 1.61
CA SER A 169 -9.74 10.94 1.52
C SER A 169 -8.88 11.50 0.41
N ILE A 170 -9.48 12.18 -0.56
CA ILE A 170 -8.81 12.76 -1.72
C ILE A 170 -8.62 14.25 -1.52
N HIS A 171 -7.38 14.73 -1.66
CA HIS A 171 -7.05 16.14 -1.51
C HIS A 171 -7.10 16.87 -2.86
N GLY A 172 -7.85 17.96 -2.89
CA GLY A 172 -7.85 18.91 -3.99
C GLY A 172 -6.63 19.83 -3.99
N THR A 173 -6.44 20.52 -5.10
CA THR A 173 -5.35 21.49 -5.29
C THR A 173 -5.54 22.76 -4.46
N ASP A 174 -6.79 23.10 -4.12
CA ASP A 174 -7.20 24.25 -3.34
C ASP A 174 -7.21 23.98 -1.81
N GLY A 175 -6.83 22.78 -1.39
CA GLY A 175 -6.82 22.36 0.02
C GLY A 175 -8.16 21.76 0.48
N THR A 176 -9.19 21.69 -0.38
CA THR A 176 -10.42 20.94 -0.07
C THR A 176 -10.13 19.45 -0.01
N VAL A 177 -10.96 18.71 0.74
CA VAL A 177 -10.80 17.26 0.92
C VAL A 177 -12.15 16.59 0.68
N LEU A 178 -12.16 15.63 -0.21
CA LEU A 178 -13.26 14.70 -0.41
C LEU A 178 -13.04 13.47 0.47
N ASP A 179 -13.75 13.39 1.59
CA ASP A 179 -13.67 12.30 2.55
C ASP A 179 -14.78 11.28 2.25
N LEU A 180 -14.42 10.08 1.78
CA LEU A 180 -15.38 9.06 1.39
C LEU A 180 -16.14 8.48 2.58
N ALA A 181 -15.57 8.52 3.79
CA ALA A 181 -16.30 8.11 5.00
C ALA A 181 -17.53 8.98 5.28
N LYS A 182 -17.58 10.21 4.74
CA LYS A 182 -18.71 11.13 4.89
C LYS A 182 -19.79 10.98 3.82
N LEU A 183 -19.53 10.15 2.81
CA LEU A 183 -20.50 9.89 1.75
C LEU A 183 -21.32 8.64 2.07
N SER A 184 -22.59 8.70 1.66
CA SER A 184 -23.46 7.52 1.64
C SER A 184 -23.36 6.80 0.28
N ALA A 185 -23.75 5.53 0.25
CA ALA A 185 -23.82 4.77 -1.00
C ALA A 185 -24.72 5.45 -2.07
N SER A 186 -25.77 6.17 -1.65
CA SER A 186 -26.65 6.92 -2.55
C SER A 186 -25.99 8.13 -3.22
N GLU A 187 -24.87 8.62 -2.65
CA GLU A 187 -24.08 9.73 -3.21
C GLU A 187 -22.98 9.26 -4.17
N ALA A 188 -22.85 7.95 -4.41
CA ALA A 188 -21.85 7.40 -5.33
C ALA A 188 -21.92 8.03 -6.75
N SER A 189 -23.14 8.33 -7.25
CA SER A 189 -23.33 9.02 -8.54
C SER A 189 -22.80 10.46 -8.57
N THR A 190 -22.50 11.05 -7.43
CA THR A 190 -21.95 12.41 -7.32
C THR A 190 -20.43 12.46 -7.36
N LEU A 191 -19.74 11.30 -7.35
CA LEU A 191 -18.28 11.26 -7.30
C LEU A 191 -17.63 11.91 -8.53
N GLU A 192 -18.10 11.62 -9.72
CA GLU A 192 -17.53 12.17 -10.96
C GLU A 192 -17.57 13.70 -11.00
N PRO A 193 -18.70 14.38 -10.81
CA PRO A 193 -18.74 15.84 -10.76
C PRO A 193 -17.93 16.41 -9.59
N ARG A 194 -17.90 15.75 -8.42
CA ARG A 194 -17.07 16.18 -7.28
C ARG A 194 -15.59 16.10 -7.62
N LEU A 195 -15.11 15.01 -8.24
CA LEU A 195 -13.72 14.88 -8.68
C LEU A 195 -13.35 15.91 -9.75
N THR A 196 -14.25 16.20 -10.68
CA THR A 196 -14.01 17.21 -11.71
C THR A 196 -13.80 18.60 -11.09
N THR A 197 -14.53 18.93 -10.05
CA THR A 197 -14.37 20.17 -9.30
C THR A 197 -13.11 20.17 -8.43
N LEU A 198 -12.83 19.04 -7.77
CA LEU A 198 -11.72 18.88 -6.82
C LEU A 198 -10.35 18.85 -7.51
N LEU A 199 -10.28 18.22 -8.70
CA LEU A 199 -9.07 17.94 -9.46
C LEU A 199 -9.21 18.45 -10.90
N PRO A 200 -9.37 19.79 -11.10
CA PRO A 200 -9.65 20.36 -12.42
C PRO A 200 -8.48 20.21 -13.39
N ASP A 201 -7.26 20.10 -12.87
CA ASP A 201 -6.00 19.95 -13.60
C ASP A 201 -5.65 18.48 -13.92
N MET A 202 -6.39 17.51 -13.37
CA MET A 202 -6.19 16.09 -13.66
C MET A 202 -6.74 15.75 -15.06
N PRO A 203 -5.96 15.05 -15.91
CA PRO A 203 -6.47 14.57 -17.21
C PRO A 203 -7.75 13.74 -17.07
N THR A 204 -8.70 13.97 -17.95
CA THR A 204 -10.04 13.32 -17.92
C THR A 204 -9.95 11.80 -17.79
N GLN A 205 -9.04 11.16 -18.58
CA GLN A 205 -8.86 9.71 -18.50
C GLN A 205 -8.36 9.26 -17.13
N MET A 206 -7.43 9.99 -16.50
CA MET A 206 -6.95 9.65 -15.15
C MET A 206 -8.07 9.77 -14.10
N ARG A 207 -8.93 10.79 -14.21
CA ARG A 207 -10.12 10.91 -13.34
C ARG A 207 -11.09 9.75 -13.54
N ALA A 208 -11.33 9.37 -14.80
CA ALA A 208 -12.18 8.22 -15.13
C ALA A 208 -11.61 6.91 -14.56
N ASP A 209 -10.28 6.74 -14.61
CA ASP A 209 -9.60 5.54 -14.09
C ASP A 209 -9.48 5.54 -12.55
N LEU A 210 -9.60 6.70 -11.90
CA LEU A 210 -9.67 6.81 -10.43
C LEU A 210 -11.07 6.45 -9.90
N LEU A 211 -12.13 6.72 -10.65
CA LEU A 211 -13.51 6.49 -10.22
C LEU A 211 -13.79 5.06 -9.73
N PRO A 212 -13.37 3.98 -10.41
CA PRO A 212 -13.59 2.61 -9.94
C PRO A 212 -13.03 2.34 -8.55
N LEU A 213 -11.84 2.93 -8.24
CA LEU A 213 -11.24 2.78 -6.92
C LEU A 213 -12.11 3.44 -5.85
N LEU A 214 -12.66 4.62 -6.13
CA LEU A 214 -13.49 5.35 -5.18
C LEU A 214 -14.86 4.71 -4.99
N HIS A 215 -15.47 4.19 -6.06
CA HIS A 215 -16.68 3.38 -5.98
C HIS A 215 -16.46 2.13 -5.15
N GLY A 216 -15.38 1.38 -5.44
CA GLY A 216 -15.00 0.20 -4.66
C GLY A 216 -14.75 0.54 -3.18
N ASN A 217 -14.16 1.71 -2.89
CA ASN A 217 -13.96 2.13 -1.50
C ASN A 217 -15.28 2.45 -0.78
N LEU A 218 -16.24 3.10 -1.42
CA LEU A 218 -17.58 3.32 -0.82
C LEU A 218 -18.28 2.00 -0.48
N GLU A 219 -18.22 1.02 -1.38
CA GLU A 219 -18.76 -0.32 -1.14
C GLU A 219 -18.05 -1.01 0.03
N HIS A 220 -16.71 -0.91 0.06
CA HIS A 220 -15.90 -1.49 1.13
C HIS A 220 -16.23 -0.84 2.49
N ILE A 221 -16.31 0.49 2.58
CA ILE A 221 -16.72 1.21 3.80
C ILE A 221 -18.07 0.71 4.32
N ALA A 222 -19.04 0.49 3.43
CA ALA A 222 -20.35 -0.03 3.82
C ALA A 222 -20.25 -1.44 4.42
N GLN A 223 -19.44 -2.33 3.82
CA GLN A 223 -19.18 -3.67 4.32
C GLN A 223 -18.49 -3.64 5.69
N VAL A 224 -17.48 -2.77 5.84
CA VAL A 224 -16.74 -2.57 7.08
C VAL A 224 -17.66 -2.13 8.21
N ARG A 225 -18.55 -1.17 7.96
CA ARG A 225 -19.54 -0.69 8.93
C ARG A 225 -20.49 -1.78 9.36
N GLU A 226 -20.93 -2.63 8.42
CA GLU A 226 -21.77 -3.79 8.72
C GLU A 226 -21.03 -4.80 9.62
N GLN A 227 -19.77 -5.14 9.30
CA GLN A 227 -18.93 -6.03 10.11
C GLN A 227 -18.67 -5.46 11.52
N THR A 228 -18.40 -4.16 11.60
CA THR A 228 -18.19 -3.46 12.88
C THR A 228 -19.44 -3.50 13.75
N SER A 229 -20.62 -3.32 13.17
CA SER A 229 -21.90 -3.41 13.90
C SER A 229 -22.13 -4.81 14.49
N ARG A 230 -21.55 -5.85 13.88
CA ARG A 230 -21.60 -7.25 14.35
C ARG A 230 -20.45 -7.63 15.29
N HIS A 231 -19.59 -6.71 15.69
CA HIS A 231 -18.40 -6.93 16.52
C HIS A 231 -17.35 -7.88 15.90
N GLU A 232 -17.40 -8.09 14.59
CA GLU A 232 -16.52 -9.03 13.88
C GLU A 232 -15.14 -8.44 13.56
N ARG A 233 -15.00 -7.10 13.63
CA ARG A 233 -13.80 -6.38 13.15
C ARG A 233 -12.81 -5.90 14.23
N LEU A 234 -13.10 -6.00 15.51
CA LEU A 234 -12.24 -5.49 16.58
C LEU A 234 -10.80 -6.04 16.53
N LEU A 235 -10.63 -7.23 15.96
CA LEU A 235 -9.33 -7.90 15.84
C LEU A 235 -8.49 -7.41 14.65
N ASP A 236 -9.11 -6.80 13.65
CA ASP A 236 -8.42 -6.36 12.43
C ASP A 236 -7.85 -4.95 12.55
N VAL A 237 -8.27 -4.19 13.54
CA VAL A 237 -7.83 -2.80 13.80
C VAL A 237 -6.56 -2.74 14.66
N GLU A 238 -6.26 -3.75 15.46
CA GLU A 238 -5.10 -3.80 16.34
C GLU A 238 -3.88 -4.42 15.64
N HIS A 239 -2.69 -3.93 16.00
CA HIS A 239 -1.44 -4.51 15.52
C HIS A 239 -1.25 -5.94 16.01
N ARG A 240 -1.01 -6.87 15.08
CA ARG A 240 -0.77 -8.31 15.33
C ARG A 240 0.28 -8.89 14.39
N GLU A 241 1.03 -8.04 13.74
CA GLU A 241 2.06 -8.45 12.79
C GLU A 241 3.11 -9.34 13.47
N TRP A 242 3.54 -10.36 12.74
CA TRP A 242 4.60 -11.29 13.12
C TRP A 242 5.52 -11.63 11.94
N VAL A 243 5.35 -10.92 10.82
CA VAL A 243 6.22 -11.06 9.63
C VAL A 243 6.80 -9.70 9.27
N ILE A 244 8.10 -9.67 9.02
CA ILE A 244 8.78 -8.54 8.39
C ILE A 244 9.14 -8.96 6.97
N CYS A 245 8.70 -8.19 5.98
CA CYS A 245 9.00 -8.41 4.58
C CYS A 245 9.85 -7.27 4.04
N ILE A 246 10.93 -7.59 3.32
CA ILE A 246 11.78 -6.63 2.64
C ILE A 246 11.79 -6.93 1.16
N GLY A 247 11.36 -5.97 0.37
CA GLY A 247 11.31 -6.10 -1.08
C GLY A 247 9.92 -5.96 -1.67
N ARG A 248 9.70 -6.56 -2.82
CA ARG A 248 8.48 -6.45 -3.63
C ARG A 248 7.83 -7.83 -3.78
N GLY A 249 6.55 -7.84 -4.20
CA GLY A 249 5.84 -9.10 -4.48
C GLY A 249 5.22 -9.76 -3.25
N PHE A 250 5.13 -9.05 -2.13
CA PHE A 250 4.49 -9.53 -0.90
C PHE A 250 2.99 -9.16 -0.81
N ASP A 251 2.36 -8.80 -1.93
CA ASP A 251 0.96 -8.38 -1.95
C ASP A 251 -0.01 -9.50 -1.53
N PHE A 252 0.40 -10.77 -1.61
CA PHE A 252 -0.36 -11.89 -1.08
C PHE A 252 -0.49 -11.87 0.46
N LEU A 253 0.36 -11.11 1.15
CA LEU A 253 0.31 -10.88 2.60
C LEU A 253 -0.60 -9.70 2.98
N HIS A 254 -1.38 -9.18 2.05
CA HIS A 254 -2.42 -8.18 2.30
C HIS A 254 -3.60 -8.80 3.09
N THR A 255 -3.25 -9.45 4.18
CA THR A 255 -4.19 -9.86 5.22
C THR A 255 -4.00 -8.88 6.37
N PRO A 256 -5.05 -8.29 6.91
CA PRO A 256 -4.92 -7.33 8.00
C PRO A 256 -3.99 -7.84 9.09
N ASN A 257 -3.08 -6.99 9.54
CA ASN A 257 -2.18 -7.25 10.66
C ASN A 257 -1.27 -8.48 10.53
N LEU A 258 -0.95 -8.95 9.32
CA LEU A 258 -0.06 -10.10 9.14
C LEU A 258 1.41 -9.68 9.05
N ALA A 259 1.72 -8.69 8.22
CA ALA A 259 3.10 -8.34 7.87
C ALA A 259 3.34 -6.83 7.82
N LEU A 260 4.54 -6.43 8.25
CA LEU A 260 5.12 -5.13 7.95
C LEU A 260 5.97 -5.28 6.69
N ILE A 261 5.64 -4.50 5.64
CA ILE A 261 6.27 -4.65 4.32
C ILE A 261 7.10 -3.40 4.02
N ILE A 262 8.40 -3.57 3.86
CA ILE A 262 9.38 -2.51 3.67
C ILE A 262 9.97 -2.62 2.26
N GLY A 263 9.90 -1.53 1.50
CA GLY A 263 10.61 -1.41 0.24
C GLY A 263 12.09 -1.04 0.49
N PRO A 264 13.05 -1.64 -0.23
CA PRO A 264 14.47 -1.34 -0.06
C PRO A 264 14.86 -0.04 -0.78
N TYR A 265 14.23 1.06 -0.45
CA TYR A 265 14.38 2.35 -1.13
C TYR A 265 15.16 3.37 -0.31
N SER A 266 15.04 3.32 1.03
CA SER A 266 15.73 4.22 1.94
C SER A 266 17.25 3.99 1.91
N PRO A 267 18.08 5.04 1.93
CA PRO A 267 19.52 4.91 2.15
C PRO A 267 19.83 4.35 3.56
N ASP A 268 18.97 4.60 4.53
CA ASP A 268 19.00 3.97 5.84
C ASP A 268 17.87 2.93 5.97
N LEU A 269 18.15 1.71 5.56
CA LEU A 269 17.21 0.59 5.65
C LEU A 269 17.12 0.03 7.08
N ALA A 270 18.06 0.34 7.97
CA ALA A 270 18.05 -0.13 9.35
C ALA A 270 16.90 0.48 10.15
N ASP A 271 16.62 1.78 9.98
CA ASP A 271 15.56 2.49 10.70
C ASP A 271 14.18 1.83 10.54
N PRO A 272 13.62 1.62 9.32
CA PRO A 272 12.33 0.96 9.18
C PRO A 272 12.34 -0.50 9.66
N LEU A 273 13.47 -1.20 9.62
CA LEU A 273 13.61 -2.57 10.12
C LEU A 273 13.54 -2.62 11.65
N GLN A 274 14.30 -1.79 12.34
CA GLN A 274 14.28 -1.68 13.81
C GLN A 274 12.88 -1.28 14.30
N LYS A 275 12.23 -0.37 13.59
CA LYS A 275 10.85 0.01 13.93
C LYS A 275 9.87 -1.14 13.74
N ALA A 276 10.02 -1.93 12.66
CA ALA A 276 9.18 -3.11 12.43
C ALA A 276 9.39 -4.17 13.53
N ALA A 277 10.63 -4.44 13.91
CA ALA A 277 10.95 -5.35 15.02
C ALA A 277 10.32 -4.87 16.33
N SER A 278 10.47 -3.58 16.67
CA SER A 278 9.88 -2.98 17.87
C SER A 278 8.34 -3.08 17.90
N ILE A 279 7.66 -2.98 16.76
CA ILE A 279 6.20 -3.20 16.69
C ILE A 279 5.87 -4.66 17.02
N ILE A 280 6.62 -5.62 16.47
CA ILE A 280 6.40 -7.04 16.73
C ILE A 280 6.68 -7.38 18.20
N GLU A 281 7.77 -6.88 18.79
CA GLU A 281 8.08 -7.03 20.22
C GLU A 281 6.94 -6.48 21.08
N SER A 282 6.41 -5.33 20.72
CA SER A 282 5.25 -4.74 21.41
C SER A 282 3.99 -5.61 21.28
N ASN A 283 3.82 -6.30 20.14
CA ASN A 283 2.72 -7.25 19.95
C ASN A 283 2.87 -8.47 20.87
N MET A 284 4.09 -9.01 21.00
CA MET A 284 4.43 -10.11 21.91
C MET A 284 4.20 -9.69 23.37
N ALA A 285 4.79 -8.57 23.79
CA ALA A 285 4.68 -8.06 25.15
C ALA A 285 3.23 -7.78 25.57
N ALA A 286 2.38 -7.33 24.64
CA ALA A 286 0.95 -7.11 24.87
C ALA A 286 0.09 -8.39 24.78
N GLY A 287 0.70 -9.55 24.50
CA GLY A 287 -0.02 -10.83 24.36
C GLY A 287 -0.92 -10.89 23.11
N ARG A 288 -0.73 -10.02 22.15
CA ARG A 288 -1.49 -10.02 20.89
C ARG A 288 -1.08 -11.16 19.95
N ILE A 289 0.17 -11.60 20.07
CA ILE A 289 0.75 -12.78 19.40
C ILE A 289 1.62 -13.54 20.43
N PRO A 290 1.90 -14.85 20.23
CA PRO A 290 2.83 -15.60 21.07
C PRO A 290 4.26 -15.01 21.01
N ASP A 291 4.97 -15.05 22.13
CA ASP A 291 6.38 -14.69 22.24
C ASP A 291 7.27 -15.90 21.91
N ASP A 292 7.21 -16.34 20.65
CA ASP A 292 7.91 -17.54 20.15
C ASP A 292 8.66 -17.26 18.82
N GLY A 293 8.89 -15.97 18.51
CA GLY A 293 9.61 -15.52 17.35
C GLY A 293 8.72 -14.93 16.23
N PHE A 294 9.39 -14.42 15.23
CA PHE A 294 8.78 -13.82 14.03
C PHE A 294 9.49 -14.30 12.76
N LEU A 295 8.86 -14.06 11.60
CA LEU A 295 9.41 -14.46 10.30
C LEU A 295 9.94 -13.23 9.56
N LEU A 296 11.16 -13.36 9.04
CA LEU A 296 11.80 -12.40 8.15
C LEU A 296 11.83 -12.95 6.72
N LEU A 297 11.30 -12.21 5.77
CA LEU A 297 11.27 -12.56 4.35
C LEU A 297 11.93 -11.48 3.50
N ALA A 298 12.74 -11.89 2.54
CA ALA A 298 13.32 -11.00 1.53
C ALA A 298 12.92 -11.46 0.13
N SER A 299 12.61 -10.51 -0.75
CA SER A 299 12.23 -10.79 -2.14
C SER A 299 12.76 -9.73 -3.09
N VAL A 300 13.26 -10.18 -4.22
CA VAL A 300 13.65 -9.33 -5.35
C VAL A 300 13.05 -9.92 -6.62
N PRO A 301 12.17 -9.21 -7.32
CA PRO A 301 11.62 -9.68 -8.59
C PRO A 301 12.69 -9.72 -9.67
N TYR A 302 12.51 -10.62 -10.63
CA TYR A 302 13.28 -10.68 -11.86
C TYR A 302 12.34 -10.93 -13.05
N ASP A 303 12.72 -10.44 -14.23
CA ASP A 303 11.92 -10.58 -15.45
C ASP A 303 12.43 -11.76 -16.31
N GLU A 304 13.74 -12.05 -16.28
CA GLU A 304 14.37 -13.06 -17.11
C GLU A 304 15.14 -14.12 -16.31
N ILE A 305 15.10 -15.36 -16.81
CA ILE A 305 15.92 -16.45 -16.29
C ILE A 305 17.39 -16.23 -16.73
N GLY A 306 18.35 -16.55 -15.87
CA GLY A 306 19.76 -16.36 -16.13
C GLY A 306 20.39 -15.24 -15.30
N VAL A 307 21.03 -14.28 -15.96
CA VAL A 307 21.78 -13.22 -15.24
C VAL A 307 20.89 -12.38 -14.35
N ASP A 308 19.69 -12.04 -14.81
CA ASP A 308 18.76 -11.20 -14.02
C ASP A 308 18.28 -11.95 -12.78
N ARG A 309 17.89 -13.22 -12.93
CA ARG A 309 17.54 -14.07 -11.78
C ARG A 309 18.70 -14.21 -10.81
N ALA A 310 19.92 -14.47 -11.29
CA ALA A 310 21.09 -14.61 -10.44
C ALA A 310 21.40 -13.34 -9.64
N ARG A 311 21.29 -12.17 -10.27
CA ARG A 311 21.39 -10.87 -9.58
C ARG A 311 20.29 -10.69 -8.51
N ALA A 312 19.06 -11.04 -8.83
CA ALA A 312 17.95 -10.96 -7.89
C ALA A 312 18.16 -11.86 -6.67
N GLU A 313 18.63 -13.10 -6.88
CA GLU A 313 18.98 -14.06 -5.80
C GLU A 313 20.09 -13.51 -4.90
N MET A 314 21.15 -12.95 -5.48
CA MET A 314 22.24 -12.32 -4.72
C MET A 314 21.74 -11.13 -3.88
N LYS A 315 20.89 -10.27 -4.46
CA LYS A 315 20.30 -9.13 -3.77
C LYS A 315 19.34 -9.57 -2.65
N ALA A 316 18.51 -10.58 -2.88
CA ALA A 316 17.61 -11.13 -1.87
C ALA A 316 18.40 -11.73 -0.69
N ASN A 317 19.48 -12.48 -0.97
CA ASN A 317 20.38 -13.01 0.06
C ASN A 317 21.10 -11.91 0.85
N PHE A 318 21.50 -10.82 0.20
CA PHE A 318 22.05 -9.65 0.89
C PHE A 318 21.03 -9.01 1.81
N LEU A 319 19.82 -8.71 1.30
CA LEU A 319 18.75 -8.10 2.08
C LEU A 319 18.40 -8.96 3.30
N SER A 320 18.26 -10.27 3.13
CA SER A 320 17.95 -11.19 4.23
C SER A 320 19.02 -11.17 5.32
N ARG A 321 20.31 -11.25 4.94
CA ARG A 321 21.41 -11.21 5.92
C ARG A 321 21.54 -9.86 6.61
N PHE A 322 21.41 -8.77 5.85
CA PHE A 322 21.45 -7.41 6.41
C PHE A 322 20.34 -7.25 7.45
N SER A 323 19.11 -7.61 7.09
CA SER A 323 17.96 -7.46 7.98
C SER A 323 18.00 -8.34 9.22
N ALA A 324 18.63 -9.51 9.13
CA ALA A 324 18.84 -10.38 10.29
C ALA A 324 19.91 -9.85 11.24
N ASN A 325 20.81 -8.98 10.77
CA ASN A 325 21.85 -8.36 11.59
C ASN A 325 21.40 -7.03 12.24
N VAL A 326 20.37 -6.40 11.72
CA VAL A 326 19.75 -5.19 12.28
C VAL A 326 18.84 -5.51 13.45
#